data_2a2a7343edc92aea8d7e07f699cff1a6
#
_entry.id   2a2a7343edc92aea8d7e07f699cff1a6
#
_cell.length_a   1.000
_cell.length_b   1.000
_cell.length_c   1.000
_cell.angle_alpha   90.00
_cell.angle_beta   90.00
_cell.angle_gamma   90.00
#
_symmetry.space_group_name_H-M   'P 1'
#
loop_
_entity.id
_entity.type
_entity.pdbx_description
1 polymer ?
#
loop_
_entity_poly.entity_id
_entity_poly.type
_entity_poly.pdbx_seq_one_letter_code
_entity_poly.pdbx_strand_id
1 'polypeptide(L)'
;MPRARGLVCISITIIALLAAVRTASAANGTYGTYTRPARTTIMAVGDSITQGGTGFESFTAPLWSMLYGAGYAFDFIGPNSFACRTGSVANCGYGGRTAEYLDSKIDSLYARYPADVVLLLAGHNHFTEENPVDGIVTAQRSIITKILARNPEAKILVGEVIPAGKLPKYSYIPALNSALERMVRQLDNDNVKWVPAAEGFDWQRHTVADKVHPNRAGAEIIAANWMKALRAILPRPANEYHPDVECYKRLDDGTSLNLHIFRPEGNPPRGGRAAIVYFFAGGWTSGSPLQFYRECATYAAAGIVAITAEYRIGMVHGSSPAQSVEDARDAMAWVRRNADTLGIDPSRIAAAGSSAGGHLAAALATLPGMPERPDLLLLYYPVVDTSDRGDSFGDEERARALSPMQHISHSLPPTLFIVGDSDPIVPVAMAERFRDLTRQYGGCCDLHIFRGGTHPLFNYRLTPDSTYYKIELLTTDFLRRHGYLTRRAAARLRHETQLRLKALETNHGEK
;
A
#
# COMPACT_ATOMS: atom_id res chain seq x y z
N MET A 1 -2.39 72.64 10.07
CA MET A 1 -1.33 72.41 9.05
C MET A 1 -0.06 72.01 9.75
N PRO A 2 0.75 71.00 9.35
CA PRO A 2 0.80 70.29 8.06
C PRO A 2 0.80 68.78 8.15
N ARG A 3 0.28 68.20 7.07
CA ARG A 3 0.86 67.15 6.17
C ARG A 3 0.96 65.72 6.64
N ALA A 4 0.02 64.93 6.13
CA ALA A 4 0.11 63.52 5.87
C ALA A 4 1.16 63.19 4.76
N ARG A 5 1.88 62.11 4.94
CA ARG A 5 2.60 61.23 3.96
C ARG A 5 3.27 60.17 4.84
N GLY A 6 3.14 58.87 4.73
CA GLY A 6 2.95 58.03 3.62
C GLY A 6 2.87 56.59 4.17
N LEU A 7 1.83 55.90 3.84
CA LEU A 7 1.69 54.45 4.06
C LEU A 7 1.27 53.84 2.72
N VAL A 8 2.25 53.59 1.88
CA VAL A 8 2.13 52.65 0.73
C VAL A 8 3.55 52.19 0.43
N CYS A 9 3.85 50.96 0.72
CA CYS A 9 4.90 50.09 0.15
C CYS A 9 5.40 49.03 1.12
N ILE A 10 4.52 48.12 1.58
CA ILE A 10 4.94 46.83 2.14
C ILE A 10 3.90 45.74 1.74
N SER A 11 3.67 45.58 0.47
CA SER A 11 2.80 44.48 0.01
C SER A 11 3.22 43.81 -1.28
N ILE A 12 4.44 44.05 -1.79
CA ILE A 12 4.90 43.47 -3.07
C ILE A 12 6.17 42.59 -2.91
N THR A 13 6.72 42.48 -1.72
CA THR A 13 8.01 41.75 -1.54
C THR A 13 7.86 40.30 -1.06
N ILE A 14 6.64 39.83 -0.73
CA ILE A 14 6.43 38.44 -0.24
C ILE A 14 6.07 37.47 -1.38
N ILE A 15 5.63 37.96 -2.54
CA ILE A 15 5.28 37.07 -3.70
C ILE A 15 6.50 36.74 -4.56
N ALA A 16 7.59 37.50 -4.46
CA ALA A 16 8.80 37.24 -5.24
C ALA A 16 9.79 36.24 -4.61
N LEU A 17 9.63 35.87 -3.33
CA LEU A 17 10.52 34.91 -2.65
C LEU A 17 10.09 33.44 -2.79
N LEU A 18 8.88 33.15 -3.24
CA LEU A 18 8.39 31.79 -3.51
C LEU A 18 8.64 31.30 -4.94
N ALA A 19 9.10 32.18 -5.83
CA ALA A 19 9.45 31.82 -7.20
C ALA A 19 10.96 31.63 -7.45
N ALA A 20 11.82 31.97 -6.47
CA ALA A 20 13.29 31.97 -6.64
C ALA A 20 14.00 30.71 -6.11
N VAL A 21 13.27 29.68 -5.63
CA VAL A 21 13.87 28.39 -5.22
C VAL A 21 13.81 27.34 -6.35
N ARG A 22 13.42 27.72 -7.55
CA ARG A 22 13.28 26.79 -8.69
C ARG A 22 14.43 26.76 -9.70
N THR A 23 15.51 27.52 -9.50
CA THR A 23 16.62 27.50 -10.45
C THR A 23 17.98 27.66 -9.78
N ALA A 24 18.48 26.63 -9.14
CA ALA A 24 19.92 26.42 -8.95
C ALA A 24 20.16 24.98 -8.54
N SER A 25 20.42 24.10 -9.47
CA SER A 25 21.44 23.06 -9.43
C SER A 25 21.35 22.18 -10.66
N ALA A 26 21.97 22.58 -11.73
CA ALA A 26 22.41 21.69 -12.78
C ALA A 26 23.94 21.80 -12.84
N ALA A 27 24.62 20.91 -12.15
CA ALA A 27 25.96 20.41 -12.48
C ALA A 27 26.53 19.62 -11.29
N ASN A 28 26.50 18.33 -11.44
CA ASN A 28 27.38 17.27 -10.95
C ASN A 28 26.61 16.06 -10.39
N GLY A 29 26.61 14.97 -11.15
CA GLY A 29 26.44 13.61 -10.66
C GLY A 29 25.01 13.25 -10.26
N THR A 30 24.15 13.13 -11.24
CA THR A 30 22.98 12.26 -11.37
C THR A 30 22.61 11.37 -10.17
N TYR A 31 21.94 11.96 -9.21
CA TYR A 31 20.80 11.38 -8.51
C TYR A 31 19.77 12.48 -8.45
N GLY A 32 18.71 12.33 -9.26
CA GLY A 32 17.60 13.27 -9.29
C GLY A 32 17.12 13.51 -7.85
N THR A 33 17.02 14.76 -7.45
CA THR A 33 16.30 15.14 -6.24
C THR A 33 14.91 14.54 -6.35
N TYR A 34 14.61 13.51 -5.53
CA TYR A 34 13.27 12.93 -5.45
C TYR A 34 12.31 14.03 -5.01
N THR A 35 11.68 14.69 -5.97
CA THR A 35 10.50 15.49 -5.68
C THR A 35 9.37 14.50 -5.49
N ARG A 36 8.86 14.40 -4.24
CA ARG A 36 7.65 13.60 -3.95
C ARG A 36 6.60 14.00 -4.99
N PRO A 37 6.12 13.06 -5.83
CA PRO A 37 5.07 13.40 -6.80
C PRO A 37 3.88 13.97 -6.05
N ALA A 38 3.25 15.01 -6.61
CA ALA A 38 2.01 15.57 -6.05
C ALA A 38 1.03 14.41 -5.87
N ARG A 39 0.56 14.20 -4.64
CA ARG A 39 -0.35 13.10 -4.33
C ARG A 39 -1.77 13.56 -4.56
N THR A 40 -2.53 12.76 -5.31
CA THR A 40 -3.96 12.99 -5.50
C THR A 40 -4.72 12.66 -4.22
N THR A 41 -5.45 13.60 -3.68
CA THR A 41 -6.31 13.37 -2.52
C THR A 41 -7.66 12.79 -2.95
N ILE A 42 -8.08 11.70 -2.30
CA ILE A 42 -9.32 10.98 -2.59
C ILE A 42 -10.20 10.97 -1.34
N MET A 43 -11.43 11.47 -1.44
CA MET A 43 -12.42 11.40 -0.38
C MET A 43 -13.55 10.44 -0.79
N ALA A 44 -13.71 9.33 -0.07
CA ALA A 44 -14.85 8.45 -0.24
C ALA A 44 -16.00 8.92 0.67
N VAL A 45 -17.09 9.40 0.07
CA VAL A 45 -18.28 9.93 0.73
C VAL A 45 -19.43 8.93 0.60
N GLY A 46 -20.06 8.58 1.71
CA GLY A 46 -21.15 7.62 1.69
C GLY A 46 -21.69 7.23 3.06
N ASP A 47 -22.37 6.10 3.09
CA ASP A 47 -22.98 5.51 4.28
C ASP A 47 -22.08 4.42 4.93
N SER A 48 -22.69 3.39 5.53
CA SER A 48 -21.97 2.28 6.18
C SER A 48 -21.09 1.47 5.22
N ILE A 49 -21.47 1.36 3.95
CA ILE A 49 -20.69 0.63 2.94
C ILE A 49 -19.35 1.33 2.67
N THR A 50 -19.33 2.65 2.75
CA THR A 50 -18.12 3.47 2.66
C THR A 50 -17.35 3.48 3.97
N GLN A 51 -18.05 3.60 5.13
CA GLN A 51 -17.42 3.65 6.44
C GLN A 51 -16.73 2.34 6.81
N GLY A 52 -17.37 1.20 6.51
CA GLY A 52 -16.98 -0.11 7.02
C GLY A 52 -17.45 -0.36 8.47
N GLY A 53 -17.29 -1.58 8.94
CA GLY A 53 -17.72 -1.99 10.27
C GLY A 53 -17.02 -3.26 10.76
N THR A 54 -17.29 -3.66 12.01
CA THR A 54 -16.66 -4.81 12.64
C THR A 54 -17.07 -6.16 12.05
N GLY A 55 -18.19 -6.22 11.32
CA GLY A 55 -18.73 -7.48 10.76
C GLY A 55 -18.76 -7.49 9.22
N PHE A 56 -18.27 -6.45 8.57
CA PHE A 56 -18.26 -6.32 7.11
C PHE A 56 -17.14 -5.39 6.65
N GLU A 57 -16.75 -5.46 5.39
CA GLU A 57 -15.62 -4.71 4.88
C GLU A 57 -16.05 -3.45 4.10
N SER A 58 -15.26 -2.36 4.24
CA SER A 58 -15.35 -1.20 3.36
C SER A 58 -14.60 -1.49 2.06
N PHE A 59 -15.17 -1.08 0.93
CA PHE A 59 -14.50 -1.14 -0.37
C PHE A 59 -13.23 -0.27 -0.43
N THR A 60 -13.08 0.70 0.47
CA THR A 60 -11.92 1.60 0.49
C THR A 60 -10.61 0.87 0.79
N ALA A 61 -10.64 -0.21 1.57
CA ALA A 61 -9.45 -0.99 1.91
C ALA A 61 -8.88 -1.78 0.70
N PRO A 62 -9.66 -2.62 -0.03
CA PRO A 62 -9.16 -3.25 -1.24
C PRO A 62 -8.84 -2.23 -2.35
N LEU A 63 -9.60 -1.13 -2.48
CA LEU A 63 -9.30 -0.07 -3.44
C LEU A 63 -7.95 0.59 -3.14
N TRP A 64 -7.65 0.88 -1.86
CA TRP A 64 -6.35 1.38 -1.44
C TRP A 64 -5.23 0.43 -1.88
N SER A 65 -5.40 -0.87 -1.63
CA SER A 65 -4.42 -1.89 -2.01
C SER A 65 -4.20 -1.97 -3.52
N MET A 66 -5.28 -1.87 -4.32
CA MET A 66 -5.21 -1.87 -5.79
C MET A 66 -4.49 -0.63 -6.33
N LEU A 67 -4.81 0.58 -5.82
CA LEU A 67 -4.15 1.82 -6.22
C LEU A 67 -2.67 1.80 -5.84
N TYR A 68 -2.37 1.36 -4.62
CA TYR A 68 -1.00 1.22 -4.14
C TYR A 68 -0.21 0.21 -4.99
N GLY A 69 -0.79 -0.98 -5.21
CA GLY A 69 -0.18 -2.02 -6.03
C GLY A 69 0.04 -1.60 -7.50
N ALA A 70 -0.79 -0.69 -8.01
CA ALA A 70 -0.63 -0.11 -9.34
C ALA A 70 0.34 1.10 -9.38
N GLY A 71 0.94 1.48 -8.25
CA GLY A 71 1.95 2.53 -8.17
C GLY A 71 1.42 3.97 -8.23
N TYR A 72 0.12 4.19 -8.02
CA TYR A 72 -0.43 5.55 -7.97
C TYR A 72 0.04 6.32 -6.74
N ALA A 73 0.25 7.62 -6.90
CA ALA A 73 0.53 8.54 -5.81
C ALA A 73 -0.78 9.16 -5.32
N PHE A 74 -1.31 8.69 -4.20
CA PHE A 74 -2.61 9.12 -3.66
C PHE A 74 -2.64 9.12 -2.14
N ASP A 75 -3.58 9.85 -1.57
CA ASP A 75 -3.95 9.81 -0.16
C ASP A 75 -5.46 9.74 -0.02
N PHE A 76 -5.99 8.76 0.72
CA PHE A 76 -7.37 8.82 1.20
C PHE A 76 -7.47 9.80 2.35
N ILE A 77 -8.46 10.69 2.30
CA ILE A 77 -8.70 11.72 3.32
C ILE A 77 -10.16 11.71 3.79
N GLY A 78 -10.39 12.16 5.01
CA GLY A 78 -11.72 12.24 5.60
C GLY A 78 -11.69 12.22 7.12
N PRO A 79 -12.85 12.46 7.79
CA PRO A 79 -12.95 12.51 9.25
C PRO A 79 -12.97 11.15 9.92
N ASN A 80 -13.32 10.08 9.20
CA ASN A 80 -13.43 8.71 9.69
C ASN A 80 -12.34 7.84 9.08
N SER A 81 -12.18 6.64 9.61
CA SER A 81 -11.26 5.66 9.07
C SER A 81 -11.78 4.24 9.26
N PHE A 82 -11.41 3.36 8.34
CA PHE A 82 -11.63 1.93 8.44
C PHE A 82 -10.31 1.22 8.70
N ALA A 83 -10.23 0.52 9.83
CA ALA A 83 -9.08 -0.30 10.16
C ALA A 83 -9.06 -1.56 9.30
N CYS A 84 -7.98 -1.79 8.58
CA CYS A 84 -7.78 -2.96 7.75
C CYS A 84 -6.40 -3.56 8.02
N ARG A 85 -6.11 -4.74 7.46
CA ARG A 85 -4.84 -5.45 7.71
C ARG A 85 -3.58 -4.65 7.35
N THR A 86 -3.68 -3.70 6.43
CA THR A 86 -2.57 -2.86 5.96
C THR A 86 -2.48 -1.51 6.69
N GLY A 87 -3.30 -1.27 7.71
CA GLY A 87 -3.36 -0.03 8.45
C GLY A 87 -4.77 0.53 8.56
N SER A 88 -4.93 1.84 8.46
CA SER A 88 -6.21 2.53 8.52
C SER A 88 -6.41 3.39 7.28
N VAL A 89 -7.53 3.20 6.57
CA VAL A 89 -7.89 3.99 5.38
C VAL A 89 -8.91 5.05 5.78
N ALA A 90 -8.53 6.33 5.59
CA ALA A 90 -9.42 7.45 5.87
C ALA A 90 -10.61 7.48 4.89
N ASN A 91 -11.78 7.89 5.37
CA ASN A 91 -12.99 8.04 4.56
C ASN A 91 -13.96 9.08 5.16
N CYS A 92 -15.01 9.41 4.42
CA CYS A 92 -16.11 10.26 4.82
C CYS A 92 -17.44 9.47 4.81
N GLY A 93 -17.39 8.23 5.33
CA GLY A 93 -18.53 7.34 5.46
C GLY A 93 -19.25 7.54 6.80
N TYR A 94 -20.57 7.55 6.79
CA TYR A 94 -21.42 7.70 7.97
C TYR A 94 -22.47 6.60 8.02
N GLY A 95 -22.21 5.54 8.77
CA GLY A 95 -23.10 4.39 8.92
C GLY A 95 -24.51 4.77 9.38
N GLY A 96 -25.52 4.21 8.72
CA GLY A 96 -26.92 4.47 9.04
C GLY A 96 -27.44 5.87 8.64
N ARG A 97 -26.64 6.68 7.95
CA ARG A 97 -27.04 8.03 7.53
C ARG A 97 -27.51 8.07 6.08
N THR A 98 -28.49 8.93 5.82
CA THR A 98 -29.10 9.12 4.50
C THR A 98 -28.25 10.07 3.62
N ALA A 99 -28.59 10.16 2.34
CA ALA A 99 -27.96 11.10 1.41
C ALA A 99 -28.20 12.56 1.82
N GLU A 100 -29.38 12.88 2.37
CA GLU A 100 -29.73 14.23 2.87
C GLU A 100 -28.89 14.60 4.09
N TYR A 101 -28.59 13.65 4.98
CA TYR A 101 -27.66 13.90 6.07
C TYR A 101 -26.27 14.27 5.54
N LEU A 102 -25.76 13.52 4.57
CA LEU A 102 -24.47 13.82 3.95
C LEU A 102 -24.49 15.20 3.28
N ASP A 103 -25.56 15.52 2.57
CA ASP A 103 -25.76 16.84 1.95
C ASP A 103 -25.71 17.98 2.98
N SER A 104 -26.31 17.78 4.16
CA SER A 104 -26.28 18.77 5.26
C SER A 104 -24.87 19.00 5.83
N LYS A 105 -23.93 18.05 5.65
CA LYS A 105 -22.58 18.09 6.24
C LYS A 105 -21.47 18.37 5.23
N ILE A 106 -21.69 18.06 3.95
CA ILE A 106 -20.61 18.03 2.95
C ILE A 106 -19.87 19.36 2.81
N ASP A 107 -20.55 20.48 2.95
CA ASP A 107 -19.92 21.79 2.80
C ASP A 107 -18.83 22.04 3.85
N SER A 108 -19.09 21.72 5.11
CA SER A 108 -18.13 21.84 6.21
C SER A 108 -17.05 20.76 6.15
N LEU A 109 -17.42 19.55 5.76
CA LEU A 109 -16.49 18.42 5.63
C LEU A 109 -15.50 18.65 4.50
N TYR A 110 -15.97 19.09 3.33
CA TYR A 110 -15.11 19.36 2.18
C TYR A 110 -14.21 20.57 2.42
N ALA A 111 -14.68 21.58 3.17
CA ALA A 111 -13.83 22.70 3.58
C ALA A 111 -12.66 22.25 4.45
N ARG A 112 -12.87 21.24 5.30
CA ARG A 112 -11.83 20.69 6.19
C ARG A 112 -10.93 19.65 5.52
N TYR A 113 -11.48 18.91 4.57
CA TYR A 113 -10.80 17.84 3.84
C TYR A 113 -10.96 18.04 2.32
N PRO A 114 -10.32 19.07 1.72
CA PRO A 114 -10.44 19.32 0.30
C PRO A 114 -9.79 18.18 -0.50
N ALA A 115 -10.56 17.59 -1.41
CA ALA A 115 -10.14 16.43 -2.20
C ALA A 115 -10.05 16.78 -3.68
N ASP A 116 -9.07 16.20 -4.38
CA ASP A 116 -8.98 16.27 -5.84
C ASP A 116 -10.01 15.35 -6.50
N VAL A 117 -10.31 14.22 -5.85
CA VAL A 117 -11.28 13.22 -6.31
C VAL A 117 -12.25 12.87 -5.19
N VAL A 118 -13.54 12.85 -5.51
CA VAL A 118 -14.60 12.40 -4.59
C VAL A 118 -15.28 11.15 -5.16
N LEU A 119 -15.35 10.09 -4.36
CA LEU A 119 -16.12 8.89 -4.65
C LEU A 119 -17.43 8.98 -3.84
N LEU A 120 -18.56 9.23 -4.51
CA LEU A 120 -19.85 9.41 -3.87
C LEU A 120 -20.68 8.12 -4.03
N LEU A 121 -20.94 7.42 -2.92
CA LEU A 121 -21.72 6.18 -2.86
C LEU A 121 -22.69 6.26 -1.68
N ALA A 122 -23.90 6.71 -1.90
CA ALA A 122 -24.91 6.91 -0.85
C ALA A 122 -26.31 6.58 -1.36
N GLY A 123 -27.14 5.96 -0.54
CA GLY A 123 -28.53 5.71 -0.90
C GLY A 123 -29.20 4.52 -0.23
N HIS A 124 -28.54 3.80 0.70
CA HIS A 124 -29.12 2.60 1.32
C HIS A 124 -30.03 2.84 2.55
N ASN A 125 -29.97 4.01 3.19
CA ASN A 125 -30.61 4.21 4.48
C ASN A 125 -32.01 4.84 4.36
N HIS A 126 -32.82 4.32 3.43
CA HIS A 126 -34.21 4.69 3.20
C HIS A 126 -35.12 3.46 3.16
N PHE A 127 -36.42 3.68 3.15
CA PHE A 127 -37.47 2.66 2.96
C PHE A 127 -38.22 2.92 1.66
N THR A 128 -38.63 1.86 0.97
CA THR A 128 -39.38 1.96 -0.28
C THR A 128 -40.69 2.76 -0.11
N GLU A 129 -41.34 2.64 1.04
CA GLU A 129 -42.57 3.34 1.38
C GLU A 129 -42.42 4.85 1.44
N GLU A 130 -41.22 5.37 1.63
CA GLU A 130 -40.89 6.80 1.63
C GLU A 130 -40.81 7.40 0.23
N ASN A 131 -40.86 6.58 -0.83
CA ASN A 131 -40.59 7.00 -2.22
C ASN A 131 -39.27 7.79 -2.35
N PRO A 132 -38.12 7.25 -1.90
CA PRO A 132 -36.94 8.04 -1.56
C PRO A 132 -36.14 8.50 -2.78
N VAL A 133 -36.44 8.06 -3.99
CA VAL A 133 -35.61 8.24 -5.19
C VAL A 133 -35.33 9.73 -5.45
N ASP A 134 -36.37 10.55 -5.50
CA ASP A 134 -36.22 11.98 -5.82
C ASP A 134 -35.45 12.75 -4.74
N GLY A 135 -35.67 12.39 -3.47
CA GLY A 135 -34.95 12.95 -2.33
C GLY A 135 -33.47 12.66 -2.39
N ILE A 136 -33.11 11.39 -2.61
CA ILE A 136 -31.70 10.96 -2.73
C ILE A 136 -31.03 11.63 -3.93
N VAL A 137 -31.68 11.68 -5.09
CA VAL A 137 -31.13 12.34 -6.29
C VAL A 137 -30.91 13.82 -6.06
N THR A 138 -31.87 14.50 -5.40
CA THR A 138 -31.75 15.92 -5.03
C THR A 138 -30.57 16.16 -4.09
N ALA A 139 -30.42 15.32 -3.05
CA ALA A 139 -29.34 15.42 -2.10
C ALA A 139 -27.96 15.17 -2.77
N GLN A 140 -27.84 14.15 -3.61
CA GLN A 140 -26.58 13.90 -4.32
C GLN A 140 -26.23 15.02 -5.31
N ARG A 141 -27.22 15.57 -6.02
CA ARG A 141 -27.02 16.74 -6.89
C ARG A 141 -26.52 17.96 -6.06
N SER A 142 -27.10 18.18 -4.88
CA SER A 142 -26.68 19.26 -3.97
C SER A 142 -25.26 19.06 -3.47
N ILE A 143 -24.89 17.84 -3.07
CA ILE A 143 -23.52 17.46 -2.68
C ILE A 143 -22.52 17.82 -3.79
N ILE A 144 -22.80 17.41 -5.02
CA ILE A 144 -21.96 17.68 -6.20
C ILE A 144 -21.81 19.18 -6.41
N THR A 145 -22.90 19.93 -6.36
CA THR A 145 -22.92 21.39 -6.53
C THR A 145 -22.06 22.08 -5.47
N LYS A 146 -22.20 21.70 -4.20
CA LYS A 146 -21.43 22.28 -3.08
C LYS A 146 -19.93 22.01 -3.23
N ILE A 147 -19.55 20.80 -3.62
CA ILE A 147 -18.14 20.44 -3.85
C ILE A 147 -17.57 21.28 -4.99
N LEU A 148 -18.23 21.33 -6.16
CA LEU A 148 -17.78 22.09 -7.33
C LEU A 148 -17.75 23.60 -7.09
N ALA A 149 -18.63 24.12 -6.23
CA ALA A 149 -18.59 25.53 -5.82
C ALA A 149 -17.32 25.88 -5.04
N ARG A 150 -16.74 24.93 -4.30
CA ARG A 150 -15.49 25.11 -3.55
C ARG A 150 -14.24 24.75 -4.37
N ASN A 151 -14.34 23.73 -5.19
CA ASN A 151 -13.26 23.28 -6.05
C ASN A 151 -13.83 22.89 -7.44
N PRO A 152 -13.84 23.80 -8.40
CA PRO A 152 -14.35 23.54 -9.76
C PRO A 152 -13.59 22.42 -10.49
N GLU A 153 -12.33 22.13 -10.09
CA GLU A 153 -11.48 21.13 -10.71
C GLU A 153 -11.66 19.74 -10.08
N ALA A 154 -12.41 19.62 -8.97
CA ALA A 154 -12.63 18.34 -8.31
C ALA A 154 -13.29 17.34 -9.26
N LYS A 155 -12.75 16.13 -9.33
CA LYS A 155 -13.36 15.03 -10.08
C LYS A 155 -14.33 14.29 -9.15
N ILE A 156 -15.59 14.22 -9.53
CA ILE A 156 -16.64 13.57 -8.72
C ILE A 156 -17.11 12.33 -9.46
N LEU A 157 -16.86 11.17 -8.88
CA LEU A 157 -17.31 9.89 -9.37
C LEU A 157 -18.54 9.46 -8.57
N VAL A 158 -19.69 9.38 -9.23
CA VAL A 158 -20.97 8.99 -8.62
C VAL A 158 -21.18 7.50 -8.84
N GLY A 159 -21.17 6.72 -7.77
CA GLY A 159 -21.26 5.28 -7.81
C GLY A 159 -22.67 4.74 -7.84
N GLU A 160 -22.86 3.69 -8.62
CA GLU A 160 -24.05 2.86 -8.57
C GLU A 160 -24.25 2.26 -7.19
N VAL A 161 -25.42 2.43 -6.60
CA VAL A 161 -25.78 1.87 -5.29
C VAL A 161 -25.94 0.35 -5.43
N ILE A 162 -25.24 -0.43 -4.60
CA ILE A 162 -25.27 -1.88 -4.69
C ILE A 162 -26.66 -2.45 -4.32
N PRO A 163 -27.12 -3.54 -4.95
CA PRO A 163 -28.38 -4.18 -4.60
C PRO A 163 -28.30 -4.79 -3.20
N ALA A 164 -29.44 -4.82 -2.49
CA ALA A 164 -29.57 -5.39 -1.16
C ALA A 164 -30.74 -6.37 -1.07
N GLY A 165 -30.58 -7.41 -0.24
CA GLY A 165 -31.55 -8.53 -0.17
C GLY A 165 -32.68 -8.37 0.84
N LYS A 166 -32.75 -7.26 1.61
CA LYS A 166 -33.90 -6.99 2.51
C LYS A 166 -35.06 -6.37 1.75
N LEU A 167 -35.72 -7.16 0.93
CA LEU A 167 -36.90 -6.72 0.21
C LEU A 167 -38.16 -6.82 1.08
N PRO A 168 -39.17 -5.91 0.92
CA PRO A 168 -39.23 -4.84 -0.10
C PRO A 168 -38.44 -3.56 0.23
N LYS A 169 -37.85 -3.43 1.41
CA LYS A 169 -37.19 -2.19 1.88
C LYS A 169 -36.33 -1.53 0.80
N TYR A 170 -35.51 -2.29 0.11
CA TYR A 170 -34.54 -1.78 -0.88
C TYR A 170 -34.97 -1.96 -2.35
N SER A 171 -36.26 -2.22 -2.61
CA SER A 171 -36.76 -2.39 -3.98
C SER A 171 -36.69 -1.12 -4.84
N TYR A 172 -36.43 0.04 -4.25
CA TYR A 172 -36.24 1.31 -4.96
C TYR A 172 -34.84 1.44 -5.62
N ILE A 173 -33.84 0.65 -5.23
CA ILE A 173 -32.45 0.81 -5.68
C ILE A 173 -32.31 0.79 -7.21
N PRO A 174 -32.95 -0.12 -7.99
CA PRO A 174 -32.80 -0.08 -9.44
C PRO A 174 -33.34 1.21 -10.07
N ALA A 175 -34.47 1.73 -9.56
CA ALA A 175 -35.03 3.01 -10.01
C ALA A 175 -34.14 4.19 -9.62
N LEU A 176 -33.55 4.15 -8.40
CA LEU A 176 -32.59 5.11 -7.93
C LEU A 176 -31.35 5.16 -8.83
N ASN A 177 -30.74 4.03 -9.13
CA ASN A 177 -29.55 3.96 -9.98
C ASN A 177 -29.81 4.56 -11.37
N SER A 178 -30.96 4.21 -11.97
CA SER A 178 -31.38 4.80 -13.26
C SER A 178 -31.57 6.31 -13.18
N ALA A 179 -32.08 6.82 -12.04
CA ALA A 179 -32.29 8.26 -11.84
C ALA A 179 -30.96 9.00 -11.57
N LEU A 180 -30.05 8.40 -10.80
CA LEU A 180 -28.71 8.97 -10.55
C LEU A 180 -27.88 9.04 -11.83
N GLU A 181 -27.90 7.98 -12.65
CA GLU A 181 -27.21 8.00 -13.94
C GLU A 181 -27.74 9.13 -14.85
N ARG A 182 -29.07 9.26 -14.96
CA ARG A 182 -29.68 10.37 -15.71
C ARG A 182 -29.29 11.72 -15.13
N MET A 183 -29.29 11.87 -13.81
CA MET A 183 -28.88 13.11 -13.14
C MET A 183 -27.45 13.49 -13.49
N VAL A 184 -26.50 12.54 -13.46
CA VAL A 184 -25.11 12.78 -13.82
C VAL A 184 -24.99 13.20 -15.29
N ARG A 185 -25.68 12.55 -16.20
CA ARG A 185 -25.70 12.94 -17.62
C ARG A 185 -26.27 14.35 -17.84
N GLN A 186 -27.29 14.73 -17.07
CA GLN A 186 -27.94 16.05 -17.16
C GLN A 186 -27.10 17.20 -16.59
N LEU A 187 -26.12 16.88 -15.71
CA LEU A 187 -25.21 17.89 -15.20
C LEU A 187 -24.27 18.46 -16.27
N ASP A 188 -24.07 17.70 -17.35
CA ASP A 188 -23.22 18.08 -18.49
C ASP A 188 -21.87 18.67 -18.03
N ASN A 189 -21.23 18.02 -17.08
CA ASN A 189 -19.98 18.45 -16.47
C ASN A 189 -18.91 17.36 -16.60
N ASP A 190 -17.80 17.68 -17.26
CA ASP A 190 -16.72 16.73 -17.49
C ASP A 190 -16.02 16.22 -16.23
N ASN A 191 -16.16 16.96 -15.13
CA ASN A 191 -15.61 16.57 -13.84
C ASN A 191 -16.52 15.62 -13.05
N VAL A 192 -17.77 15.37 -13.52
CA VAL A 192 -18.73 14.49 -12.87
C VAL A 192 -19.01 13.27 -13.74
N LYS A 193 -18.73 12.08 -13.25
CA LYS A 193 -18.89 10.82 -14.03
C LYS A 193 -19.68 9.80 -13.24
N TRP A 194 -20.55 9.08 -13.94
CA TRP A 194 -21.22 7.88 -13.43
C TRP A 194 -20.26 6.69 -13.42
N VAL A 195 -20.30 5.89 -12.35
CA VAL A 195 -19.52 4.66 -12.20
C VAL A 195 -20.44 3.49 -11.90
N PRO A 196 -20.47 2.43 -12.72
CA PRO A 196 -21.22 1.21 -12.45
C PRO A 196 -20.56 0.41 -11.32
N ALA A 197 -20.57 0.96 -10.11
CA ALA A 197 -19.87 0.43 -8.95
C ALA A 197 -20.43 -0.94 -8.49
N ALA A 198 -21.66 -1.26 -8.87
CA ALA A 198 -22.32 -2.54 -8.58
C ALA A 198 -22.19 -3.58 -9.72
N GLU A 199 -21.44 -3.29 -10.80
CA GLU A 199 -21.24 -4.26 -11.89
C GLU A 199 -20.67 -5.58 -11.36
N GLY A 200 -21.36 -6.70 -11.60
CA GLY A 200 -20.97 -8.03 -11.11
C GLY A 200 -21.29 -8.30 -9.63
N PHE A 201 -21.92 -7.36 -8.92
CA PHE A 201 -22.31 -7.56 -7.52
C PHE A 201 -23.66 -8.29 -7.42
N ASP A 202 -23.65 -9.43 -6.72
CA ASP A 202 -24.84 -10.22 -6.38
C ASP A 202 -24.99 -10.26 -4.86
N TRP A 203 -26.05 -9.67 -4.33
CA TRP A 203 -26.25 -9.59 -2.88
C TRP A 203 -26.35 -10.96 -2.19
N GLN A 204 -26.75 -12.03 -2.90
CA GLN A 204 -26.83 -13.38 -2.33
C GLN A 204 -25.45 -13.96 -2.02
N ARG A 205 -24.45 -13.58 -2.80
CA ARG A 205 -23.07 -14.11 -2.72
C ARG A 205 -22.09 -13.13 -2.07
N HIS A 206 -22.36 -11.83 -2.20
CA HIS A 206 -21.40 -10.78 -1.93
C HIS A 206 -21.74 -9.90 -0.73
N THR A 207 -22.77 -10.30 0.07
CA THR A 207 -23.09 -9.66 1.33
C THR A 207 -22.84 -10.58 2.52
N VAL A 208 -22.71 -10.00 3.72
CA VAL A 208 -22.75 -10.74 4.98
C VAL A 208 -24.19 -11.18 5.30
N ALA A 209 -24.41 -11.85 6.43
CA ALA A 209 -25.69 -12.42 6.83
C ALA A 209 -26.86 -11.42 6.85
N ASP A 210 -26.59 -10.14 6.96
CA ASP A 210 -27.62 -9.08 6.96
C ASP A 210 -28.19 -8.78 5.56
N LYS A 211 -27.62 -9.31 4.50
CA LYS A 211 -28.02 -9.16 3.09
C LYS A 211 -27.97 -7.73 2.57
N VAL A 212 -27.15 -6.87 3.19
CA VAL A 212 -26.98 -5.45 2.85
C VAL A 212 -25.51 -5.09 2.70
N HIS A 213 -24.72 -5.37 3.75
CA HIS A 213 -23.33 -4.97 3.78
C HIS A 213 -22.43 -5.96 3.05
N PRO A 214 -21.45 -5.48 2.28
CA PRO A 214 -20.58 -6.35 1.52
C PRO A 214 -19.72 -7.24 2.43
N ASN A 215 -19.60 -8.51 2.07
CA ASN A 215 -18.52 -9.34 2.55
C ASN A 215 -17.23 -8.97 1.81
N ARG A 216 -16.13 -9.66 2.10
CA ARG A 216 -14.85 -9.39 1.48
C ARG A 216 -14.90 -9.42 -0.05
N ALA A 217 -15.48 -10.45 -0.65
CA ALA A 217 -15.60 -10.58 -2.10
C ALA A 217 -16.44 -9.43 -2.71
N GLY A 218 -17.52 -9.03 -2.02
CA GLY A 218 -18.33 -7.88 -2.42
C GLY A 218 -17.58 -6.57 -2.37
N ALA A 219 -16.79 -6.33 -1.32
CA ALA A 219 -15.96 -5.15 -1.20
C ALA A 219 -14.88 -5.08 -2.30
N GLU A 220 -14.31 -6.23 -2.68
CA GLU A 220 -13.33 -6.35 -3.75
C GLU A 220 -13.94 -6.04 -5.13
N ILE A 221 -15.18 -6.49 -5.42
CA ILE A 221 -15.89 -6.17 -6.66
C ILE A 221 -16.16 -4.66 -6.77
N ILE A 222 -16.69 -4.05 -5.70
CA ILE A 222 -16.94 -2.61 -5.66
C ILE A 222 -15.63 -1.84 -5.88
N ALA A 223 -14.56 -2.25 -5.20
CA ALA A 223 -13.23 -1.63 -5.34
C ALA A 223 -12.66 -1.76 -6.75
N ALA A 224 -12.84 -2.90 -7.41
CA ALA A 224 -12.37 -3.11 -8.79
C ALA A 224 -13.09 -2.17 -9.78
N ASN A 225 -14.40 -1.96 -9.61
CA ASN A 225 -15.17 -1.03 -10.43
C ASN A 225 -14.74 0.43 -10.20
N TRP A 226 -14.50 0.84 -8.96
CA TRP A 226 -13.89 2.13 -8.64
C TRP A 226 -12.49 2.27 -9.26
N MET A 227 -11.65 1.24 -9.15
CA MET A 227 -10.31 1.24 -9.73
C MET A 227 -10.33 1.45 -11.24
N LYS A 228 -11.28 0.82 -11.96
CA LYS A 228 -11.49 0.99 -13.40
C LYS A 228 -11.78 2.46 -13.75
N ALA A 229 -12.65 3.12 -12.98
CA ALA A 229 -12.99 4.53 -13.19
C ALA A 229 -11.81 5.46 -12.82
N LEU A 230 -11.12 5.20 -11.71
CA LEU A 230 -9.98 6.00 -11.26
C LEU A 230 -8.79 5.95 -12.22
N ARG A 231 -8.54 4.82 -12.86
CA ARG A 231 -7.48 4.69 -13.90
C ARG A 231 -7.64 5.65 -15.06
N ALA A 232 -8.87 6.07 -15.34
CA ALA A 232 -9.15 6.99 -16.44
C ALA A 232 -8.86 8.46 -16.11
N ILE A 233 -8.83 8.82 -14.82
CA ILE A 233 -8.71 10.22 -14.36
C ILE A 233 -7.46 10.50 -13.53
N LEU A 234 -6.90 9.48 -12.87
CA LEU A 234 -5.68 9.68 -12.10
C LEU A 234 -4.47 9.86 -13.02
N PRO A 235 -3.52 10.73 -12.61
CA PRO A 235 -2.24 10.81 -13.29
C PRO A 235 -1.61 9.42 -13.40
N ARG A 236 -1.01 9.11 -14.55
CA ARG A 236 -0.30 7.84 -14.70
C ARG A 236 0.72 7.70 -13.57
N PRO A 237 0.88 6.49 -12.99
CA PRO A 237 1.90 6.27 -12.00
C PRO A 237 3.25 6.73 -12.54
N ALA A 238 3.91 7.62 -11.83
CA ALA A 238 5.29 7.97 -12.14
C ALA A 238 6.15 6.74 -11.82
N ASN A 239 6.41 5.93 -12.80
CA ASN A 239 7.38 4.85 -12.67
C ASN A 239 8.77 5.48 -12.88
N GLU A 240 9.35 5.99 -11.80
CA GLU A 240 10.72 6.55 -11.80
C GLU A 240 11.78 5.44 -11.93
N TYR A 241 11.36 4.20 -11.79
CA TYR A 241 12.25 3.06 -11.76
C TYR A 241 12.01 2.17 -12.98
N HIS A 242 13.09 1.84 -13.66
CA HIS A 242 13.09 0.99 -14.85
C HIS A 242 13.88 -0.29 -14.59
N PRO A 243 13.34 -1.25 -13.81
CA PRO A 243 14.01 -2.54 -13.63
C PRO A 243 13.97 -3.34 -14.92
N ASP A 244 14.94 -4.23 -15.10
CA ASP A 244 14.80 -5.33 -16.04
C ASP A 244 13.72 -6.28 -15.52
N VAL A 245 12.89 -6.82 -16.41
CA VAL A 245 11.80 -7.73 -16.03
C VAL A 245 12.04 -9.10 -16.67
N GLU A 246 12.21 -10.13 -15.83
CA GLU A 246 12.47 -11.50 -16.26
C GLU A 246 11.40 -12.46 -15.73
N CYS A 247 10.83 -13.29 -16.61
CA CYS A 247 9.86 -14.29 -16.21
C CYS A 247 10.57 -15.48 -15.56
N TYR A 248 10.33 -15.73 -14.28
CA TYR A 248 10.91 -16.88 -13.57
C TYR A 248 9.98 -18.10 -13.54
N LYS A 249 8.68 -17.90 -13.72
CA LYS A 249 7.66 -18.94 -13.70
C LYS A 249 6.49 -18.58 -14.62
N ARG A 250 6.02 -19.56 -15.38
CA ARG A 250 4.78 -19.45 -16.14
C ARG A 250 3.76 -20.43 -15.56
N LEU A 251 2.58 -19.91 -15.25
CA LEU A 251 1.46 -20.71 -14.72
C LEU A 251 0.72 -21.43 -15.86
N ASP A 252 -0.10 -22.43 -15.51
CA ASP A 252 -0.85 -23.23 -16.48
C ASP A 252 -1.88 -22.42 -17.28
N ASP A 253 -2.40 -21.32 -16.71
CA ASP A 253 -3.29 -20.38 -17.37
C ASP A 253 -2.58 -19.39 -18.30
N GLY A 254 -1.26 -19.50 -18.45
CA GLY A 254 -0.40 -18.63 -19.24
C GLY A 254 0.09 -17.38 -18.51
N THR A 255 -0.35 -17.12 -17.28
CA THR A 255 0.12 -16.01 -16.46
C THR A 255 1.61 -16.16 -16.17
N SER A 256 2.37 -15.07 -16.35
CA SER A 256 3.80 -15.02 -15.99
C SER A 256 3.96 -14.40 -14.62
N LEU A 257 4.83 -15.00 -13.80
CA LEU A 257 5.35 -14.40 -12.58
C LEU A 257 6.78 -13.91 -12.86
N ASN A 258 7.05 -12.65 -12.54
CA ASN A 258 8.26 -11.96 -12.96
C ASN A 258 9.14 -11.55 -11.78
N LEU A 259 10.43 -11.40 -12.07
CA LEU A 259 11.41 -10.72 -11.23
C LEU A 259 11.67 -9.33 -11.81
N HIS A 260 11.61 -8.31 -10.97
CA HIS A 260 11.96 -6.93 -11.30
C HIS A 260 13.37 -6.68 -10.78
N ILE A 261 14.35 -6.62 -11.68
CA ILE A 261 15.78 -6.68 -11.38
C ILE A 261 16.40 -5.29 -11.53
N PHE A 262 16.91 -4.75 -10.44
CA PHE A 262 17.66 -3.49 -10.39
C PHE A 262 19.15 -3.80 -10.39
N ARG A 263 19.82 -3.50 -11.50
CA ARG A 263 21.24 -3.77 -11.66
C ARG A 263 22.09 -2.59 -11.24
N PRO A 264 23.18 -2.83 -10.51
CA PRO A 264 24.20 -1.81 -10.30
C PRO A 264 24.88 -1.41 -11.61
N GLU A 265 25.28 -0.16 -11.71
CA GLU A 265 26.09 0.30 -12.83
C GLU A 265 27.47 -0.39 -12.88
N GLY A 266 28.00 -0.51 -14.09
CA GLY A 266 29.33 -1.08 -14.36
C GLY A 266 29.41 -2.61 -14.26
N ASN A 267 30.55 -3.14 -14.63
CA ASN A 267 30.78 -4.59 -14.62
C ASN A 267 30.81 -5.15 -13.19
N PRO A 268 30.33 -6.39 -12.97
CA PRO A 268 30.45 -7.03 -11.67
C PRO A 268 31.94 -7.24 -11.31
N PRO A 269 32.29 -7.18 -10.02
CA PRO A 269 33.62 -7.53 -9.56
C PRO A 269 33.89 -9.03 -9.79
N ARG A 270 35.18 -9.40 -9.77
CA ARG A 270 35.52 -10.83 -9.80
C ARG A 270 34.89 -11.55 -8.62
N GLY A 271 34.11 -12.58 -8.89
CA GLY A 271 33.32 -13.31 -7.87
C GLY A 271 31.89 -12.85 -7.71
N GLY A 272 31.45 -11.87 -8.48
CA GLY A 272 30.05 -11.39 -8.48
C GLY A 272 29.71 -10.37 -7.39
N ARG A 273 28.50 -9.86 -7.45
CA ARG A 273 27.90 -8.91 -6.50
C ARG A 273 27.03 -9.66 -5.49
N ALA A 274 26.86 -9.13 -4.30
CA ALA A 274 25.76 -9.58 -3.42
C ALA A 274 24.39 -9.29 -4.06
N ALA A 275 23.39 -10.09 -3.71
CA ALA A 275 22.02 -9.88 -4.15
C ALA A 275 21.04 -9.88 -2.99
N ILE A 276 19.88 -9.19 -3.17
CA ILE A 276 18.75 -9.23 -2.26
C ILE A 276 17.50 -9.52 -3.09
N VAL A 277 16.70 -10.51 -2.68
CA VAL A 277 15.39 -10.82 -3.26
C VAL A 277 14.32 -10.42 -2.26
N TYR A 278 13.49 -9.44 -2.64
CA TYR A 278 12.42 -8.90 -1.83
C TYR A 278 11.07 -9.52 -2.17
N PHE A 279 10.29 -9.84 -1.13
CA PHE A 279 8.90 -10.28 -1.21
C PHE A 279 7.99 -9.25 -0.52
N PHE A 280 6.98 -8.78 -1.22
CA PHE A 280 6.11 -7.69 -0.75
C PHE A 280 5.08 -8.15 0.30
N ALA A 281 4.52 -7.19 1.04
CA ALA A 281 3.42 -7.41 1.99
C ALA A 281 2.06 -7.55 1.29
N GLY A 282 1.03 -7.93 2.05
CA GLY A 282 -0.36 -7.92 1.57
C GLY A 282 -1.16 -9.16 1.96
N GLY A 283 -0.75 -9.86 3.03
CA GLY A 283 -1.49 -10.99 3.60
C GLY A 283 -1.70 -12.15 2.63
N TRP A 284 -0.77 -12.38 1.70
CA TRP A 284 -0.84 -13.37 0.61
C TRP A 284 -2.03 -13.18 -0.34
N THR A 285 -2.79 -12.12 -0.18
CA THR A 285 -4.02 -11.86 -0.96
C THR A 285 -3.91 -10.66 -1.87
N SER A 286 -3.05 -9.71 -1.54
CA SER A 286 -2.88 -8.43 -2.27
C SER A 286 -1.43 -7.99 -2.24
N GLY A 287 -1.14 -6.81 -2.81
CA GLY A 287 0.19 -6.23 -2.83
C GLY A 287 0.83 -6.22 -4.22
N SER A 288 2.07 -5.74 -4.28
CA SER A 288 2.79 -5.58 -5.55
C SER A 288 4.29 -5.46 -5.29
N PRO A 289 5.16 -5.91 -6.22
CA PRO A 289 6.61 -5.70 -6.16
C PRO A 289 7.02 -4.23 -6.08
N LEU A 290 6.16 -3.30 -6.49
CA LEU A 290 6.39 -1.85 -6.40
C LEU A 290 6.68 -1.37 -4.97
N GLN A 291 6.26 -2.13 -3.94
CA GLN A 291 6.54 -1.81 -2.56
C GLN A 291 8.04 -1.60 -2.30
N PHE A 292 8.89 -2.42 -2.92
CA PHE A 292 10.33 -2.41 -2.70
C PHE A 292 11.15 -1.77 -3.82
N TYR A 293 10.54 -1.09 -4.78
CA TYR A 293 11.27 -0.47 -5.89
C TYR A 293 12.28 0.57 -5.40
N ARG A 294 11.92 1.35 -4.39
CA ARG A 294 12.83 2.34 -3.81
C ARG A 294 14.05 1.69 -3.15
N GLU A 295 13.82 0.65 -2.33
CA GLU A 295 14.87 -0.11 -1.65
C GLU A 295 15.76 -0.79 -2.69
N CYS A 296 15.16 -1.41 -3.71
CA CYS A 296 15.90 -2.02 -4.80
C CYS A 296 16.78 -1.00 -5.52
N ALA A 297 16.27 0.17 -5.88
CA ALA A 297 17.03 1.23 -6.52
C ALA A 297 18.16 1.75 -5.61
N THR A 298 17.88 1.95 -4.32
CA THR A 298 18.86 2.41 -3.32
C THR A 298 20.03 1.43 -3.20
N TYR A 299 19.75 0.13 -3.07
CA TYR A 299 20.80 -0.86 -2.91
C TYR A 299 21.49 -1.20 -4.23
N ALA A 300 20.80 -1.10 -5.37
CA ALA A 300 21.45 -1.20 -6.68
C ALA A 300 22.49 -0.09 -6.89
N ALA A 301 22.15 1.15 -6.56
CA ALA A 301 23.09 2.26 -6.58
C ALA A 301 24.29 2.06 -5.63
N ALA A 302 24.13 1.23 -4.61
CA ALA A 302 25.20 0.86 -3.66
C ALA A 302 26.01 -0.38 -4.06
N GLY A 303 25.68 -1.01 -5.20
CA GLY A 303 26.46 -2.12 -5.76
C GLY A 303 25.86 -3.52 -5.52
N ILE A 304 24.64 -3.64 -5.01
CA ILE A 304 23.92 -4.90 -4.79
C ILE A 304 22.95 -5.13 -5.95
N VAL A 305 22.86 -6.33 -6.51
CA VAL A 305 21.77 -6.69 -7.41
C VAL A 305 20.50 -6.85 -6.58
N ALA A 306 19.58 -5.89 -6.69
CA ALA A 306 18.37 -5.90 -5.90
C ALA A 306 17.17 -6.30 -6.76
N ILE A 307 16.39 -7.26 -6.27
CA ILE A 307 15.31 -7.91 -7.02
C ILE A 307 14.06 -7.86 -6.16
N THR A 308 12.92 -7.55 -6.76
CA THR A 308 11.62 -7.79 -6.11
C THR A 308 10.80 -8.75 -6.96
N ALA A 309 10.27 -9.79 -6.31
CA ALA A 309 9.61 -10.89 -6.98
C ALA A 309 8.09 -10.76 -6.96
N GLU A 310 7.44 -10.99 -8.10
CA GLU A 310 6.02 -11.31 -8.12
C GLU A 310 5.84 -12.71 -7.51
N TYR A 311 4.73 -12.92 -6.85
CA TYR A 311 4.26 -14.23 -6.40
C TYR A 311 2.74 -14.25 -6.46
N ARG A 312 2.13 -15.43 -6.57
CA ARG A 312 0.66 -15.56 -6.60
C ARG A 312 0.04 -14.99 -5.33
N ILE A 313 -1.00 -14.19 -5.51
CA ILE A 313 -1.80 -13.57 -4.44
C ILE A 313 -3.28 -13.90 -4.65
N GLY A 314 -4.01 -14.06 -3.56
CA GLY A 314 -5.39 -14.56 -3.59
C GLY A 314 -6.34 -13.74 -4.46
N MET A 315 -6.24 -12.40 -4.40
CA MET A 315 -7.15 -11.50 -5.14
C MET A 315 -6.98 -11.54 -6.66
N VAL A 316 -5.77 -11.82 -7.13
CA VAL A 316 -5.47 -11.83 -8.57
C VAL A 316 -5.52 -13.24 -9.13
N HIS A 317 -5.01 -14.23 -8.38
CA HIS A 317 -4.78 -15.57 -8.88
C HIS A 317 -5.66 -16.63 -8.23
N GLY A 318 -6.54 -16.27 -7.29
CA GLY A 318 -7.31 -17.24 -6.51
C GLY A 318 -6.43 -18.20 -5.68
N SER A 319 -5.18 -17.81 -5.42
CA SER A 319 -4.17 -18.67 -4.82
C SER A 319 -4.23 -18.70 -3.30
N SER A 320 -3.72 -19.79 -2.73
CA SER A 320 -3.48 -19.96 -1.30
C SER A 320 -2.08 -19.47 -0.90
N PRO A 321 -1.83 -19.21 0.40
CA PRO A 321 -0.49 -18.90 0.89
C PRO A 321 0.56 -19.98 0.61
N ALA A 322 0.18 -21.26 0.53
CA ALA A 322 1.07 -22.35 0.14
C ALA A 322 1.66 -22.13 -1.26
N GLN A 323 0.83 -21.71 -2.21
CA GLN A 323 1.28 -21.41 -3.56
C GLN A 323 2.19 -20.17 -3.61
N SER A 324 2.00 -19.19 -2.71
CA SER A 324 2.92 -18.06 -2.56
C SER A 324 4.30 -18.53 -2.05
N VAL A 325 4.34 -19.51 -1.14
CA VAL A 325 5.60 -20.12 -0.66
C VAL A 325 6.32 -20.89 -1.78
N GLU A 326 5.59 -21.65 -2.60
CA GLU A 326 6.14 -22.33 -3.78
C GLU A 326 6.76 -21.32 -4.75
N ASP A 327 6.08 -20.19 -5.01
CA ASP A 327 6.56 -19.17 -5.92
C ASP A 327 7.82 -18.48 -5.38
N ALA A 328 7.88 -18.22 -4.08
CA ALA A 328 9.08 -17.66 -3.45
C ALA A 328 10.29 -18.62 -3.58
N ARG A 329 10.06 -19.93 -3.39
CA ARG A 329 11.07 -20.96 -3.61
C ARG A 329 11.56 -20.97 -5.07
N ASP A 330 10.63 -20.93 -6.02
CA ASP A 330 10.94 -20.97 -7.45
C ASP A 330 11.69 -19.72 -7.89
N ALA A 331 11.34 -18.54 -7.33
CA ALA A 331 12.04 -17.27 -7.55
C ALA A 331 13.50 -17.32 -7.05
N MET A 332 13.73 -17.79 -5.82
CA MET A 332 15.08 -17.96 -5.27
C MET A 332 15.91 -18.94 -6.09
N ALA A 333 15.32 -20.09 -6.47
CA ALA A 333 15.97 -21.08 -7.30
C ALA A 333 16.34 -20.52 -8.68
N TRP A 334 15.48 -19.71 -9.28
CA TRP A 334 15.77 -19.05 -10.54
C TRP A 334 16.94 -18.06 -10.41
N VAL A 335 16.93 -17.20 -9.38
CA VAL A 335 18.02 -16.24 -9.13
C VAL A 335 19.35 -16.95 -8.95
N ARG A 336 19.40 -18.03 -8.16
CA ARG A 336 20.65 -18.77 -7.90
C ARG A 336 21.15 -19.48 -9.15
N ARG A 337 20.27 -20.10 -9.93
CA ARG A 337 20.64 -20.73 -11.23
C ARG A 337 21.17 -19.73 -12.26
N ASN A 338 20.71 -18.50 -12.23
CA ASN A 338 21.10 -17.45 -13.17
C ASN A 338 22.13 -16.48 -12.57
N ALA A 339 22.77 -16.84 -11.46
CA ALA A 339 23.70 -15.96 -10.73
C ALA A 339 24.82 -15.41 -11.63
N ASP A 340 25.44 -16.24 -12.45
CA ASP A 340 26.50 -15.83 -13.37
C ASP A 340 26.02 -14.78 -14.38
N THR A 341 24.88 -15.02 -15.03
CA THR A 341 24.26 -14.08 -16.00
C THR A 341 23.87 -12.76 -15.35
N LEU A 342 23.46 -12.83 -14.09
CA LEU A 342 23.09 -11.64 -13.29
C LEU A 342 24.31 -10.92 -12.69
N GLY A 343 25.50 -11.52 -12.79
CA GLY A 343 26.72 -11.02 -12.13
C GLY A 343 26.66 -11.09 -10.61
N ILE A 344 25.96 -12.10 -10.08
CA ILE A 344 25.73 -12.33 -8.63
C ILE A 344 26.72 -13.39 -8.13
N ASP A 345 27.21 -13.17 -6.92
CA ASP A 345 27.88 -14.20 -6.13
C ASP A 345 26.83 -15.16 -5.55
N PRO A 346 26.78 -16.43 -5.97
CA PRO A 346 25.75 -17.37 -5.52
C PRO A 346 25.81 -17.70 -4.02
N SER A 347 26.89 -17.33 -3.33
CA SER A 347 27.04 -17.50 -1.87
C SER A 347 26.62 -16.27 -1.07
N ARG A 348 26.10 -15.21 -1.72
CA ARG A 348 25.66 -13.98 -1.09
C ARG A 348 24.32 -13.49 -1.62
N ILE A 349 23.29 -14.33 -1.48
CA ILE A 349 21.91 -14.00 -1.87
C ILE A 349 21.05 -13.92 -0.61
N ALA A 350 20.61 -12.70 -0.27
CA ALA A 350 19.70 -12.47 0.84
C ALA A 350 18.24 -12.62 0.40
N ALA A 351 17.37 -13.07 1.31
CA ALA A 351 15.95 -12.94 1.18
C ALA A 351 15.45 -11.83 2.13
N ALA A 352 14.58 -10.98 1.61
CA ALA A 352 14.00 -9.87 2.34
C ALA A 352 12.48 -9.84 2.17
N GLY A 353 11.76 -9.34 3.15
CA GLY A 353 10.32 -9.16 2.99
C GLY A 353 9.63 -8.56 4.18
N SER A 354 8.41 -8.08 3.95
CA SER A 354 7.57 -7.47 4.97
C SER A 354 6.26 -8.23 5.15
N SER A 355 5.78 -8.37 6.40
CA SER A 355 4.51 -9.04 6.71
C SER A 355 4.41 -10.44 6.08
N ALA A 356 3.46 -10.68 5.17
CA ALA A 356 3.36 -11.93 4.38
C ALA A 356 4.62 -12.21 3.55
N GLY A 357 5.24 -11.19 2.94
CA GLY A 357 6.53 -11.36 2.25
C GLY A 357 7.68 -11.69 3.21
N GLY A 358 7.63 -11.18 4.44
CA GLY A 358 8.54 -11.57 5.51
C GLY A 358 8.36 -13.03 5.94
N HIS A 359 7.12 -13.53 5.92
CA HIS A 359 6.82 -14.96 6.05
C HIS A 359 7.50 -15.76 4.95
N LEU A 360 7.35 -15.35 3.66
CA LEU A 360 7.97 -16.04 2.53
C LEU A 360 9.50 -16.08 2.68
N ALA A 361 10.12 -14.95 3.02
CA ALA A 361 11.57 -14.88 3.23
C ALA A 361 12.04 -15.80 4.38
N ALA A 362 11.33 -15.84 5.50
CA ALA A 362 11.62 -16.71 6.63
C ALA A 362 11.38 -18.19 6.29
N ALA A 363 10.30 -18.50 5.55
CA ALA A 363 9.97 -19.84 5.09
C ALA A 363 11.08 -20.47 4.23
N LEU A 364 11.71 -19.69 3.35
CA LEU A 364 12.85 -20.12 2.55
C LEU A 364 14.03 -20.62 3.39
N ALA A 365 14.21 -20.05 4.59
CA ALA A 365 15.31 -20.44 5.49
C ALA A 365 14.94 -21.60 6.41
N THR A 366 13.66 -21.79 6.75
CA THR A 366 13.23 -22.67 7.83
C THR A 366 12.51 -23.92 7.37
N LEU A 367 11.65 -23.83 6.34
CA LEU A 367 10.82 -24.96 5.93
C LEU A 367 11.64 -26.12 5.35
N PRO A 368 11.21 -27.35 5.55
CA PRO A 368 11.84 -28.51 4.90
C PRO A 368 11.66 -28.45 3.38
N GLY A 369 12.59 -29.07 2.64
CA GLY A 369 12.50 -29.14 1.17
C GLY A 369 12.79 -27.83 0.44
N MET A 370 13.40 -26.83 1.11
CA MET A 370 13.90 -25.60 0.48
C MET A 370 15.36 -25.80 0.05
N PRO A 371 15.62 -26.06 -1.25
CA PRO A 371 16.98 -26.38 -1.72
C PRO A 371 17.87 -25.13 -1.76
N GLU A 372 17.27 -23.97 -2.03
CA GLU A 372 17.98 -22.70 -2.24
C GLU A 372 17.76 -21.75 -1.08
N ARG A 373 18.33 -22.08 0.08
CA ARG A 373 18.23 -21.25 1.28
C ARG A 373 18.95 -19.91 1.09
N PRO A 374 18.41 -18.81 1.60
CA PRO A 374 19.10 -17.53 1.58
C PRO A 374 20.33 -17.53 2.50
N ASP A 375 21.33 -16.71 2.16
CA ASP A 375 22.56 -16.56 2.94
C ASP A 375 22.43 -15.46 4.01
N LEU A 376 21.34 -14.68 4.00
CA LEU A 376 21.01 -13.62 4.96
C LEU A 376 19.51 -13.32 4.90
N LEU A 377 18.92 -12.93 6.04
CA LEU A 377 17.51 -12.56 6.15
C LEU A 377 17.33 -11.11 6.58
N LEU A 378 16.45 -10.38 5.87
CA LEU A 378 15.96 -9.05 6.24
C LEU A 378 14.44 -9.11 6.44
N LEU A 379 14.00 -9.17 7.68
CA LEU A 379 12.61 -9.41 8.06
C LEU A 379 11.99 -8.15 8.67
N TYR A 380 11.05 -7.54 7.94
CA TYR A 380 10.34 -6.33 8.36
C TYR A 380 8.92 -6.70 8.81
N TYR A 381 8.62 -6.59 10.09
CA TYR A 381 7.34 -7.00 10.70
C TYR A 381 6.79 -8.31 10.12
N PRO A 382 7.63 -9.37 10.07
CA PRO A 382 7.30 -10.61 9.36
C PRO A 382 6.28 -11.44 10.13
N VAL A 383 5.38 -12.12 9.43
CA VAL A 383 4.51 -13.13 10.05
C VAL A 383 5.28 -14.46 10.12
N VAL A 384 6.03 -14.68 11.21
CA VAL A 384 6.87 -15.89 11.37
C VAL A 384 6.18 -17.06 12.06
N ASP A 385 5.01 -16.82 12.67
CA ASP A 385 4.13 -17.86 13.20
C ASP A 385 2.76 -17.77 12.53
N THR A 386 2.38 -18.82 11.84
CA THR A 386 1.09 -18.93 11.15
C THR A 386 0.20 -20.00 11.78
N SER A 387 0.61 -20.63 12.88
CA SER A 387 -0.06 -21.77 13.49
C SER A 387 -1.50 -21.47 13.96
N ASP A 388 -1.83 -20.20 14.21
CA ASP A 388 -3.15 -19.69 14.58
C ASP A 388 -3.96 -19.09 13.41
N ARG A 389 -3.50 -19.30 12.15
CA ARG A 389 -4.06 -18.68 10.95
C ARG A 389 -4.74 -19.65 9.99
N GLY A 390 -5.37 -20.71 10.53
CA GLY A 390 -6.05 -21.72 9.75
C GLY A 390 -7.02 -21.16 8.71
N ASP A 391 -7.78 -20.14 9.05
CA ASP A 391 -8.71 -19.47 8.10
C ASP A 391 -8.02 -18.91 6.85
N SER A 392 -6.76 -18.45 6.97
CA SER A 392 -6.00 -17.91 5.83
C SER A 392 -5.30 -19.00 5.02
N PHE A 393 -4.99 -20.15 5.64
CA PHE A 393 -4.20 -21.24 5.05
C PHE A 393 -5.08 -22.45 4.63
N GLY A 394 -6.39 -22.38 4.89
CA GLY A 394 -7.36 -23.43 4.58
C GLY A 394 -7.68 -24.32 5.77
N ASP A 395 -6.71 -24.61 6.63
CA ASP A 395 -6.86 -25.31 7.91
C ASP A 395 -5.65 -25.08 8.82
N GLU A 396 -5.76 -25.47 10.10
CA GLU A 396 -4.70 -25.28 11.09
C GLU A 396 -3.46 -26.16 10.82
N GLU A 397 -3.63 -27.34 10.25
CA GLU A 397 -2.51 -28.23 9.93
C GLU A 397 -1.61 -27.61 8.86
N ARG A 398 -2.19 -27.08 7.79
CA ARG A 398 -1.46 -26.36 6.75
C ARG A 398 -0.82 -25.08 7.26
N ALA A 399 -1.55 -24.33 8.09
CA ALA A 399 -1.03 -23.13 8.72
C ALA A 399 0.22 -23.44 9.57
N ARG A 400 0.19 -24.51 10.33
CA ARG A 400 1.32 -25.00 11.15
C ARG A 400 2.46 -25.55 10.28
N ALA A 401 2.15 -26.31 9.25
CA ALA A 401 3.13 -26.87 8.32
C ALA A 401 3.93 -25.81 7.56
N LEU A 402 3.34 -24.62 7.35
CA LEU A 402 3.96 -23.48 6.66
C LEU A 402 4.46 -22.40 7.63
N SER A 403 4.42 -22.63 8.94
CA SER A 403 4.87 -21.66 9.94
C SER A 403 6.39 -21.71 10.12
N PRO A 404 7.15 -20.66 9.73
CA PRO A 404 8.60 -20.62 9.87
C PRO A 404 9.08 -20.97 11.28
N MET A 405 8.39 -20.47 12.31
CA MET A 405 8.77 -20.67 13.72
C MET A 405 8.70 -22.13 14.15
N GLN A 406 7.80 -22.92 13.56
CA GLN A 406 7.64 -24.34 13.90
C GLN A 406 8.77 -25.23 13.31
N HIS A 407 9.55 -24.68 12.38
CA HIS A 407 10.58 -25.43 11.63
C HIS A 407 12.00 -24.94 11.91
N ILE A 408 12.21 -24.09 12.92
CA ILE A 408 13.56 -23.72 13.35
C ILE A 408 14.18 -24.91 14.06
N SER A 409 15.06 -25.63 13.38
CA SER A 409 15.72 -26.85 13.87
C SER A 409 17.22 -26.91 13.60
N HIS A 410 17.77 -25.81 13.05
CA HIS A 410 19.17 -25.68 12.66
C HIS A 410 19.58 -24.20 12.71
N SER A 411 20.87 -23.92 12.58
CA SER A 411 21.37 -22.56 12.54
C SER A 411 20.82 -21.83 11.32
N LEU A 412 20.05 -20.77 11.56
CA LEU A 412 19.57 -19.86 10.51
C LEU A 412 20.69 -18.92 10.05
N PRO A 413 20.61 -18.40 8.81
CA PRO A 413 21.51 -17.37 8.37
C PRO A 413 21.37 -16.10 9.24
N PRO A 414 22.38 -15.20 9.24
CA PRO A 414 22.26 -13.92 9.94
C PRO A 414 20.97 -13.23 9.60
N THR A 415 20.20 -12.87 10.62
CA THR A 415 18.84 -12.33 10.49
C THR A 415 18.73 -10.95 11.12
N LEU A 416 18.26 -9.97 10.35
CA LEU A 416 17.75 -8.70 10.88
C LEU A 416 16.23 -8.83 11.02
N PHE A 417 15.70 -8.61 12.22
CA PHE A 417 14.27 -8.66 12.50
C PHE A 417 13.81 -7.31 13.05
N ILE A 418 12.87 -6.68 12.38
CA ILE A 418 12.33 -5.35 12.74
C ILE A 418 10.83 -5.46 12.97
N VAL A 419 10.36 -4.96 14.11
CA VAL A 419 8.93 -4.96 14.50
C VAL A 419 8.59 -3.71 15.30
N GLY A 420 7.32 -3.31 15.28
CA GLY A 420 6.77 -2.26 16.15
C GLY A 420 6.14 -2.84 17.41
N ASP A 421 6.22 -2.12 18.54
CA ASP A 421 5.59 -2.54 19.79
C ASP A 421 4.07 -2.33 19.82
N SER A 422 3.54 -1.59 18.86
CA SER A 422 2.10 -1.36 18.68
C SER A 422 1.55 -2.09 17.44
N ASP A 423 2.26 -3.13 16.97
CA ASP A 423 1.84 -3.98 15.86
C ASP A 423 0.77 -5.00 16.33
N PRO A 424 -0.48 -4.90 15.82
CA PRO A 424 -1.56 -5.82 16.24
C PRO A 424 -1.50 -7.18 15.53
N ILE A 425 -0.63 -7.36 14.52
CA ILE A 425 -0.54 -8.56 13.67
C ILE A 425 0.68 -9.40 14.03
N VAL A 426 1.79 -8.75 14.37
CA VAL A 426 3.06 -9.38 14.77
C VAL A 426 3.43 -8.87 16.17
N PRO A 427 2.94 -9.49 17.24
CA PRO A 427 3.27 -9.10 18.60
C PRO A 427 4.77 -9.22 18.88
N VAL A 428 5.31 -8.32 19.71
CA VAL A 428 6.72 -8.36 20.14
C VAL A 428 7.13 -9.73 20.68
N ALA A 429 6.26 -10.39 21.45
CA ALA A 429 6.51 -11.73 21.97
C ALA A 429 6.79 -12.78 20.87
N MET A 430 6.14 -12.67 19.70
CA MET A 430 6.42 -13.52 18.53
C MET A 430 7.85 -13.29 18.02
N ALA A 431 8.25 -12.02 17.89
CA ALA A 431 9.59 -11.64 17.43
C ALA A 431 10.69 -12.09 18.41
N GLU A 432 10.44 -11.93 19.72
CA GLU A 432 11.35 -12.38 20.78
C GLU A 432 11.50 -13.91 20.78
N ARG A 433 10.39 -14.64 20.63
CA ARG A 433 10.42 -16.11 20.54
C ARG A 433 11.18 -16.58 19.29
N PHE A 434 10.98 -15.94 18.14
CA PHE A 434 11.74 -16.26 16.93
C PHE A 434 13.25 -16.02 17.13
N ARG A 435 13.64 -14.87 17.72
CA ARG A 435 15.05 -14.58 18.08
C ARG A 435 15.62 -15.65 19.00
N ASP A 436 14.90 -16.01 20.05
CA ASP A 436 15.40 -16.95 21.07
C ASP A 436 15.53 -18.37 20.51
N LEU A 437 14.58 -18.83 19.70
CA LEU A 437 14.70 -20.09 18.96
C LEU A 437 15.89 -20.06 18.00
N THR A 438 16.06 -18.97 17.23
CA THR A 438 17.20 -18.82 16.33
C THR A 438 18.53 -18.95 17.09
N ARG A 439 18.66 -18.32 18.24
CA ARG A 439 19.85 -18.39 19.10
C ARG A 439 20.06 -19.77 19.71
N GLN A 440 18.99 -20.44 20.11
CA GLN A 440 19.03 -21.81 20.65
C GLN A 440 19.67 -22.78 19.67
N TYR A 441 19.45 -22.59 18.35
CA TYR A 441 20.03 -23.42 17.30
C TYR A 441 21.33 -22.84 16.69
N GLY A 442 21.98 -21.89 17.40
CA GLY A 442 23.30 -21.36 17.02
C GLY A 442 23.27 -20.28 15.93
N GLY A 443 22.09 -19.78 15.56
CA GLY A 443 21.95 -18.66 14.62
C GLY A 443 22.08 -17.31 15.30
N CYS A 444 22.14 -16.24 14.49
CA CYS A 444 22.19 -14.86 14.94
C CYS A 444 20.95 -14.09 14.46
N CYS A 445 20.21 -13.50 15.39
CA CYS A 445 19.07 -12.65 15.10
C CYS A 445 19.20 -11.31 15.82
N ASP A 446 19.37 -10.22 15.04
CA ASP A 446 19.38 -8.84 15.50
C ASP A 446 17.94 -8.34 15.50
N LEU A 447 17.29 -8.38 16.66
CA LEU A 447 15.91 -7.90 16.83
C LEU A 447 15.91 -6.42 17.22
N HIS A 448 15.17 -5.60 16.46
CA HIS A 448 14.92 -4.20 16.73
C HIS A 448 13.43 -3.93 16.88
N ILE A 449 13.04 -3.39 18.04
CA ILE A 449 11.65 -3.05 18.39
C ILE A 449 11.50 -1.54 18.33
N PHE A 450 10.59 -1.05 17.49
CA PHE A 450 10.30 0.37 17.34
C PHE A 450 9.11 0.77 18.20
N ARG A 451 9.37 1.71 19.13
CA ARG A 451 8.33 2.21 20.06
C ARG A 451 7.25 2.98 19.29
N GLY A 452 5.98 2.64 19.54
CA GLY A 452 4.82 3.21 18.86
C GLY A 452 4.68 2.76 17.40
N GLY A 453 5.54 1.86 16.94
CA GLY A 453 5.49 1.34 15.56
C GLY A 453 4.31 0.41 15.37
N THR A 454 3.53 0.65 14.31
CA THR A 454 2.40 -0.18 13.87
C THR A 454 2.84 -1.18 12.78
N HIS A 455 1.92 -2.03 12.30
CA HIS A 455 2.25 -3.10 11.36
C HIS A 455 3.00 -2.64 10.09
N PRO A 456 2.59 -1.59 9.32
CA PRO A 456 3.30 -1.16 8.11
C PRO A 456 4.56 -0.33 8.42
N LEU A 457 5.42 -0.81 9.31
CA LEU A 457 6.55 -0.09 9.89
C LEU A 457 7.65 0.28 8.87
N PHE A 458 7.84 -0.49 7.81
CA PHE A 458 8.81 -0.24 6.75
C PHE A 458 8.12 -0.15 5.39
N ASN A 459 7.37 0.93 5.23
CA ASN A 459 6.72 1.25 3.98
C ASN A 459 6.82 2.75 3.75
N TYR A 460 7.63 3.16 2.80
CA TYR A 460 8.03 4.55 2.56
C TYR A 460 6.87 5.55 2.48
N ARG A 461 5.69 5.12 2.04
CA ARG A 461 4.52 5.99 1.89
C ARG A 461 3.52 5.90 3.05
N LEU A 462 3.64 4.90 3.91
CA LEU A 462 2.71 4.64 5.02
C LEU A 462 3.33 4.88 6.38
N THR A 463 4.64 4.74 6.49
CA THR A 463 5.39 4.91 7.72
C THR A 463 5.85 6.36 7.86
N PRO A 464 5.87 6.95 9.07
CA PRO A 464 6.54 8.21 9.29
C PRO A 464 7.96 8.18 8.73
N ASP A 465 8.33 9.17 7.90
CA ASP A 465 9.60 9.19 7.18
C ASP A 465 10.82 9.00 8.11
N SER A 466 10.76 9.53 9.34
CA SER A 466 11.84 9.34 10.33
C SER A 466 12.02 7.88 10.73
N THR A 467 10.96 7.13 10.94
CA THR A 467 11.01 5.69 11.26
C THR A 467 11.54 4.90 10.06
N TYR A 468 11.05 5.19 8.86
CA TYR A 468 11.52 4.56 7.63
C TYR A 468 13.05 4.72 7.48
N TYR A 469 13.59 5.93 7.60
CA TYR A 469 15.03 6.18 7.46
C TYR A 469 15.87 5.57 8.58
N LYS A 470 15.35 5.47 9.81
CA LYS A 470 16.03 4.74 10.89
C LYS A 470 16.17 3.25 10.56
N ILE A 471 15.14 2.64 9.96
CA ILE A 471 15.17 1.24 9.50
C ILE A 471 16.15 1.09 8.34
N GLU A 472 16.18 2.03 7.38
CA GLU A 472 17.16 2.04 6.28
C GLU A 472 18.60 2.08 6.81
N LEU A 473 18.89 2.86 7.86
CA LEU A 473 20.20 2.88 8.52
C LEU A 473 20.58 1.53 9.15
N LEU A 474 19.65 0.91 9.89
CA LEU A 474 19.85 -0.41 10.51
C LEU A 474 20.13 -1.48 9.45
N THR A 475 19.34 -1.48 8.38
CA THR A 475 19.51 -2.41 7.26
C THR A 475 20.86 -2.21 6.55
N THR A 476 21.26 -0.96 6.31
CA THR A 476 22.56 -0.62 5.72
C THR A 476 23.73 -1.09 6.58
N ASP A 477 23.66 -0.90 7.91
CA ASP A 477 24.68 -1.37 8.84
C ASP A 477 24.74 -2.89 8.93
N PHE A 478 23.59 -3.55 8.91
CA PHE A 478 23.52 -5.01 8.91
C PHE A 478 24.13 -5.60 7.64
N LEU A 479 23.75 -5.10 6.45
CA LEU A 479 24.33 -5.50 5.17
C LEU A 479 25.85 -5.30 5.11
N ARG A 480 26.33 -4.17 5.66
CA ARG A 480 27.78 -3.92 5.76
C ARG A 480 28.51 -4.92 6.67
N ARG A 481 27.95 -5.23 7.86
CA ARG A 481 28.54 -6.18 8.81
C ARG A 481 28.68 -7.58 8.22
N HIS A 482 27.78 -7.96 7.35
CA HIS A 482 27.75 -9.28 6.72
C HIS A 482 28.33 -9.32 5.29
N GLY A 483 29.05 -8.25 4.86
CA GLY A 483 29.81 -8.24 3.61
C GLY A 483 28.98 -8.05 2.33
N TYR A 484 27.72 -7.64 2.44
CA TYR A 484 26.88 -7.30 1.28
C TYR A 484 27.19 -5.91 0.74
N LEU A 485 27.61 -4.98 1.58
CA LEU A 485 28.01 -3.63 1.21
C LEU A 485 29.49 -3.40 1.53
N THR A 486 30.18 -2.74 0.62
CA THR A 486 31.52 -2.23 0.90
C THR A 486 31.46 -1.11 1.97
N ARG A 487 32.54 -0.87 2.71
CA ARG A 487 32.62 0.24 3.70
C ARG A 487 32.29 1.58 3.06
N ARG A 488 32.77 1.84 1.84
CA ARG A 488 32.53 3.10 1.11
C ARG A 488 31.05 3.27 0.72
N ALA A 489 30.42 2.23 0.16
CA ALA A 489 29.00 2.27 -0.21
C ALA A 489 28.11 2.47 1.02
N ALA A 490 28.36 1.74 2.11
CA ALA A 490 27.61 1.89 3.35
C ALA A 490 27.78 3.28 3.96
N ALA A 491 29.00 3.85 3.97
CA ALA A 491 29.25 5.20 4.49
C ALA A 491 28.49 6.27 3.68
N ARG A 492 28.43 6.13 2.34
CA ARG A 492 27.67 7.01 1.47
C ARG A 492 26.17 6.93 1.77
N LEU A 493 25.58 5.72 1.78
CA LEU A 493 24.15 5.54 2.09
C LEU A 493 23.79 6.10 3.47
N ARG A 494 24.59 5.83 4.49
CA ARG A 494 24.39 6.39 5.84
C ARG A 494 24.39 7.91 5.84
N HIS A 495 25.33 8.53 5.16
CA HIS A 495 25.40 9.99 5.07
C HIS A 495 24.16 10.58 4.41
N GLU A 496 23.76 10.03 3.26
CA GLU A 496 22.56 10.45 2.53
C GLU A 496 21.28 10.28 3.38
N THR A 497 21.12 9.14 4.05
CA THR A 497 19.97 8.88 4.93
C THR A 497 19.94 9.79 6.15
N GLN A 498 21.11 10.08 6.75
CA GLN A 498 21.22 11.03 7.87
C GLN A 498 20.88 12.47 7.46
N LEU A 499 21.26 12.90 6.25
CA LEU A 499 20.84 14.21 5.73
C LEU A 499 19.33 14.31 5.57
N ARG A 500 18.67 13.24 5.09
CA ARG A 500 17.21 13.18 4.99
C ARG A 500 16.53 13.23 6.36
N LEU A 501 17.06 12.51 7.35
CA LEU A 501 16.56 12.57 8.73
C LEU A 501 16.67 13.98 9.33
N LYS A 502 17.81 14.64 9.18
CA LYS A 502 18.00 16.02 9.65
C LYS A 502 17.04 17.01 8.99
N ALA A 503 16.78 16.86 7.68
CA ALA A 503 15.84 17.72 6.97
C ALA A 503 14.39 17.57 7.50
N LEU A 504 14.01 16.38 7.98
CA LEU A 504 12.70 16.17 8.62
C LEU A 504 12.60 16.84 9.99
N GLU A 505 13.67 16.80 10.78
CA GLU A 505 13.73 17.40 12.12
C GLU A 505 13.64 18.93 12.06
N THR A 506 14.31 19.56 11.08
CA THR A 506 14.24 21.04 10.87
C THR A 506 12.84 21.49 10.43
N ASN A 507 12.14 20.71 9.58
CA ASN A 507 10.77 21.06 9.13
C ASN A 507 9.69 20.88 10.22
N HIS A 508 9.98 20.18 11.33
CA HIS A 508 9.05 20.00 12.46
C HIS A 508 9.29 21.01 13.58
N GLY A 509 10.41 21.73 13.57
CA GLY A 509 10.74 22.78 14.55
C GLY A 509 10.21 24.18 14.19
N GLU A 510 9.65 24.37 12.99
CA GLU A 510 9.09 25.64 12.50
C GLU A 510 7.55 25.67 12.47
N LYS A 511 6.87 24.72 13.15
CA LYS A 511 5.41 24.74 13.27
C LYS A 511 4.94 24.96 14.70
#